data_6fe2d088622ea85a3afcecc7359325aa
#
_entry.id   6fe2d088622ea85a3afcecc7359325aa
#
_cell.length_a   1.000
_cell.length_b   1.000
_cell.length_c   1.000
_cell.angle_alpha   90.00
_cell.angle_beta   90.00
_cell.angle_gamma   90.00
#
_symmetry.space_group_name_H-M   'P 1'
#
loop_
_entity.id
_entity.type
_entity.pdbx_description
1 polymer ?
#
loop_
_entity_poly.entity_id
_entity_poly.type
_entity_poly.pdbx_seq_one_letter_code
_entity_poly.pdbx_strand_id
1 'polypeptide(L)'
;MIEVVNLTKQYNGKSVVENVSLKIPKGKITSFIGPNGAGKSTLLSMISRLLKIDKGEVYIEDKELGKWKSGELSKKLSILKQSNHINVRLTIRELVSFGRFPYSQGNLTKEDIKHVDEALEYMKLSDIQHRYLDELSGGQKQRAYIAMVIAQDTEYVLLDEPLNNLDMKHSVEIMKILRRLVDELGKTVILVIHDINFASCYSDYIVGLKDGKVVSDGNIDEIINKPVLEQIYNMSFNIEDIENNKICVYYT
;
A
#
# COMPACT_ATOMS: atom_id res chain seq x y z
N MET A 1 -12.51 7.95 4.76
CA MET A 1 -11.35 8.84 4.64
C MET A 1 -10.40 8.56 5.80
N ILE A 2 -9.08 8.63 5.57
CA ILE A 2 -8.08 8.61 6.66
C ILE A 2 -7.54 10.02 6.80
N GLU A 3 -7.50 10.52 8.04
CA GLU A 3 -6.92 11.82 8.36
C GLU A 3 -5.75 11.65 9.33
N VAL A 4 -4.66 12.33 9.04
CA VAL A 4 -3.42 12.33 9.82
C VAL A 4 -3.21 13.76 10.32
N VAL A 5 -2.98 13.94 11.62
CA VAL A 5 -2.87 15.25 12.26
C VAL A 5 -1.58 15.33 13.08
N ASN A 6 -0.66 16.21 12.66
CA ASN A 6 0.61 16.53 13.32
C ASN A 6 1.44 15.30 13.74
N LEU A 7 1.45 14.27 12.87
CA LEU A 7 2.04 12.97 13.17
C LEU A 7 3.57 13.05 13.23
N THR A 8 4.15 12.55 14.30
CA THR A 8 5.61 12.56 14.50
C THR A 8 6.09 11.21 15.03
N LYS A 9 7.22 10.73 14.47
CA LYS A 9 7.97 9.55 14.91
C LYS A 9 9.44 9.86 15.04
N GLN A 10 10.01 9.50 16.18
CA GLN A 10 11.43 9.70 16.48
C GLN A 10 12.13 8.40 16.84
N TYR A 11 13.38 8.28 16.45
CA TYR A 11 14.30 7.24 16.87
C TYR A 11 15.61 7.88 17.34
N ASN A 12 16.02 7.57 18.56
CA ASN A 12 17.25 8.10 19.14
C ASN A 12 17.38 9.65 19.03
N GLY A 13 16.26 10.35 19.25
CA GLY A 13 16.21 11.82 19.17
C GLY A 13 16.14 12.40 17.76
N LYS A 14 16.20 11.58 16.70
CA LYS A 14 16.06 12.02 15.31
C LYS A 14 14.64 11.75 14.81
N SER A 15 13.98 12.76 14.27
CA SER A 15 12.66 12.60 13.63
C SER A 15 12.82 11.88 12.28
N VAL A 16 12.05 10.81 12.10
CA VAL A 16 11.92 10.07 10.82
C VAL A 16 10.62 10.47 10.12
N VAL A 17 9.60 10.82 10.88
CA VAL A 17 8.39 11.53 10.42
C VAL A 17 8.22 12.72 11.36
N GLU A 18 8.03 13.91 10.79
CA GLU A 18 8.00 15.15 11.55
C GLU A 18 6.79 16.01 11.18
N ASN A 19 5.87 16.13 12.12
CA ASN A 19 4.70 17.03 12.06
C ASN A 19 3.89 16.87 10.75
N VAL A 20 3.63 15.61 10.34
CA VAL A 20 2.91 15.32 9.11
C VAL A 20 1.40 15.43 9.34
N SER A 21 0.74 16.22 8.50
CA SER A 21 -0.72 16.31 8.42
C SER A 21 -1.15 16.14 6.97
N LEU A 22 -2.11 15.24 6.72
CA LEU A 22 -2.65 14.97 5.38
C LEU A 22 -4.01 14.28 5.46
N LYS A 23 -4.76 14.32 4.36
CA LYS A 23 -6.03 13.62 4.20
C LYS A 23 -5.95 12.67 3.02
N ILE A 24 -6.25 11.40 3.26
CA ILE A 24 -6.25 10.35 2.24
C ILE A 24 -7.69 10.14 1.77
N PRO A 25 -7.98 10.40 0.49
CA PRO A 25 -9.34 10.27 -0.03
C PRO A 25 -9.80 8.81 -0.06
N LYS A 26 -11.10 8.60 0.22
CA LYS A 26 -11.74 7.27 0.17
C LYS A 26 -12.00 6.85 -1.27
N GLY A 27 -11.92 5.54 -1.55
CA GLY A 27 -12.23 4.99 -2.87
C GLY A 27 -11.24 5.41 -3.96
N LYS A 28 -9.99 5.65 -3.59
CA LYS A 28 -8.92 6.12 -4.46
C LYS A 28 -7.63 5.34 -4.24
N ILE A 29 -6.73 5.38 -5.23
CA ILE A 29 -5.34 4.98 -5.06
C ILE A 29 -4.55 6.21 -4.62
N THR A 30 -3.94 6.13 -3.43
CA THR A 30 -2.99 7.12 -2.92
C THR A 30 -1.59 6.54 -2.89
N SER A 31 -0.64 7.16 -3.58
CA SER A 31 0.77 6.75 -3.58
C SER A 31 1.64 7.67 -2.74
N PHE A 32 2.45 7.09 -1.86
CA PHE A 32 3.51 7.81 -1.15
C PHE A 32 4.80 7.68 -1.96
N ILE A 33 5.33 8.81 -2.45
CA ILE A 33 6.57 8.90 -3.22
C ILE A 33 7.63 9.71 -2.46
N GLY A 34 8.89 9.59 -2.89
CA GLY A 34 10.03 10.32 -2.32
C GLY A 34 11.26 9.43 -2.20
N PRO A 35 12.43 10.01 -1.88
CA PRO A 35 13.68 9.29 -1.79
C PRO A 35 13.69 8.22 -0.68
N ASN A 36 14.69 7.33 -0.71
CA ASN A 36 14.90 6.37 0.36
C ASN A 36 15.17 7.12 1.67
N GLY A 37 14.59 6.63 2.76
CA GLY A 37 14.69 7.29 4.07
C GLY A 37 13.76 8.49 4.27
N ALA A 38 12.91 8.86 3.31
CA ALA A 38 11.95 9.98 3.43
C ALA A 38 10.85 9.76 4.48
N GLY A 39 10.73 8.56 5.07
CA GLY A 39 9.73 8.28 6.10
C GLY A 39 8.45 7.60 5.61
N LYS A 40 8.36 7.24 4.31
CA LYS A 40 7.15 6.65 3.67
C LYS A 40 6.61 5.42 4.40
N SER A 41 7.43 4.37 4.55
CA SER A 41 7.05 3.11 5.21
C SER A 41 6.78 3.31 6.71
N THR A 42 7.48 4.27 7.33
CA THR A 42 7.24 4.66 8.74
C THR A 42 5.86 5.30 8.88
N LEU A 43 5.52 6.23 8.01
CA LEU A 43 4.20 6.86 7.98
C LEU A 43 3.09 5.84 7.75
N LEU A 44 3.25 4.95 6.75
CA LEU A 44 2.30 3.88 6.48
C LEU A 44 2.13 2.94 7.69
N SER A 45 3.24 2.59 8.37
CA SER A 45 3.22 1.74 9.57
C SER A 45 2.53 2.40 10.77
N MET A 46 2.61 3.73 10.91
CA MET A 46 1.87 4.48 11.92
C MET A 46 0.38 4.52 11.62
N ILE A 47 0.00 4.79 10.37
CA ILE A 47 -1.40 4.80 9.91
C ILE A 47 -2.06 3.43 10.13
N SER A 48 -1.32 2.34 9.95
CA SER A 48 -1.81 0.98 10.16
C SER A 48 -1.78 0.50 11.62
N ARG A 49 -1.30 1.34 12.55
CA ARG A 49 -1.09 0.99 13.97
C ARG A 49 -0.06 -0.13 14.21
N LEU A 50 0.78 -0.44 13.21
CA LEU A 50 1.91 -1.37 13.39
C LEU A 50 3.09 -0.72 14.12
N LEU A 51 3.17 0.62 14.08
CA LEU A 51 4.18 1.41 14.75
C LEU A 51 3.51 2.41 15.70
N LYS A 52 4.00 2.47 16.94
CA LYS A 52 3.51 3.44 17.94
C LYS A 52 3.82 4.87 17.50
N ILE A 53 2.81 5.72 17.57
CA ILE A 53 2.89 7.16 17.33
C ILE A 53 3.54 7.82 18.56
N ASP A 54 4.47 8.76 18.35
CA ASP A 54 5.08 9.52 19.45
C ASP A 54 4.34 10.83 19.70
N LYS A 55 3.85 11.51 18.64
CA LYS A 55 2.99 12.71 18.72
C LYS A 55 2.01 12.72 17.55
N GLY A 56 0.89 13.40 17.75
CA GLY A 56 -0.17 13.53 16.74
C GLY A 56 -1.17 12.38 16.78
N GLU A 57 -2.09 12.38 15.85
CA GLU A 57 -3.25 11.49 15.84
C GLU A 57 -3.55 11.03 14.40
N VAL A 58 -4.16 9.87 14.29
CA VAL A 58 -4.70 9.33 13.04
C VAL A 58 -6.17 9.01 13.26
N TYR A 59 -7.00 9.40 12.32
CA TYR A 59 -8.43 9.11 12.30
C TYR A 59 -8.78 8.25 11.09
N ILE A 60 -9.57 7.21 11.28
CA ILE A 60 -10.18 6.39 10.23
C ILE A 60 -11.69 6.56 10.36
N GLU A 61 -12.31 7.19 9.34
CA GLU A 61 -13.76 7.49 9.37
C GLU A 61 -14.18 8.19 10.66
N ASP A 62 -13.53 9.31 10.96
CA ASP A 62 -13.79 10.18 12.12
C ASP A 62 -13.54 9.54 13.50
N LYS A 63 -13.15 8.25 13.54
CA LYS A 63 -12.76 7.56 14.77
C LYS A 63 -11.24 7.51 14.91
N GLU A 64 -10.73 8.04 16.03
CA GLU A 64 -9.31 8.02 16.36
C GLU A 64 -8.75 6.58 16.38
N LEU A 65 -7.58 6.38 15.76
CA LEU A 65 -6.95 5.07 15.60
C LEU A 65 -6.73 4.33 16.92
N GLY A 66 -6.41 5.06 18.00
CA GLY A 66 -6.23 4.51 19.34
C GLY A 66 -7.50 3.93 19.96
N LYS A 67 -8.67 4.41 19.54
CA LYS A 67 -9.99 3.99 20.06
C LYS A 67 -10.56 2.76 19.36
N TRP A 68 -9.93 2.28 18.27
CA TRP A 68 -10.35 1.06 17.61
C TRP A 68 -9.92 -0.18 18.40
N LYS A 69 -10.84 -1.11 18.65
CA LYS A 69 -10.48 -2.46 19.11
C LYS A 69 -9.71 -3.18 17.98
N SER A 70 -8.71 -4.00 18.35
CA SER A 70 -7.84 -4.65 17.34
C SER A 70 -8.63 -5.50 16.34
N GLY A 71 -9.63 -6.26 16.80
CA GLY A 71 -10.48 -7.07 15.93
C GLY A 71 -11.39 -6.24 15.01
N GLU A 72 -11.83 -5.04 15.44
CA GLU A 72 -12.59 -4.13 14.58
C GLU A 72 -11.69 -3.49 13.52
N LEU A 73 -10.51 -3.02 13.93
CA LEU A 73 -9.55 -2.40 13.02
C LEU A 73 -9.07 -3.38 11.93
N SER A 74 -8.78 -4.64 12.30
CA SER A 74 -8.36 -5.65 11.34
C SER A 74 -9.44 -6.08 10.33
N LYS A 75 -10.70 -5.75 10.58
CA LYS A 75 -11.81 -5.89 9.61
C LYS A 75 -12.00 -4.63 8.75
N LYS A 76 -11.36 -3.53 9.13
CA LYS A 76 -11.46 -2.25 8.42
C LYS A 76 -10.26 -1.96 7.53
N LEU A 77 -9.08 -2.38 7.97
CA LEU A 77 -7.79 -2.07 7.36
C LEU A 77 -6.92 -3.32 7.30
N SER A 78 -6.35 -3.59 6.12
CA SER A 78 -5.34 -4.61 5.89
C SER A 78 -4.02 -3.98 5.48
N ILE A 79 -2.91 -4.65 5.79
CA ILE A 79 -1.58 -4.18 5.42
C ILE A 79 -0.68 -5.31 4.94
N LEU A 80 0.05 -5.06 3.85
CA LEU A 80 1.19 -5.85 3.40
C LEU A 80 2.47 -5.07 3.65
N LYS A 81 3.39 -5.63 4.44
CA LYS A 81 4.71 -5.05 4.69
C LYS A 81 5.69 -5.39 3.58
N GLN A 82 6.74 -4.58 3.44
CA GLN A 82 7.83 -4.77 2.48
C GLN A 82 8.50 -6.16 2.60
N SER A 83 8.69 -6.65 3.82
CA SER A 83 9.27 -7.97 4.06
C SER A 83 8.32 -8.85 4.88
N ASN A 84 7.95 -9.99 4.32
CA ASN A 84 7.13 -10.99 4.96
C ASN A 84 7.93 -12.29 5.05
N HIS A 85 8.56 -12.54 6.20
CA HIS A 85 9.27 -13.78 6.47
C HIS A 85 8.34 -14.75 7.20
N ILE A 86 7.87 -15.75 6.47
CA ILE A 86 7.11 -16.86 7.03
C ILE A 86 8.05 -18.06 7.08
N ASN A 87 8.40 -18.49 8.28
CA ASN A 87 9.31 -19.63 8.51
C ASN A 87 8.58 -20.99 8.52
N VAL A 88 7.32 -21.00 8.14
CA VAL A 88 6.51 -22.22 8.03
C VAL A 88 6.27 -22.52 6.56
N ARG A 89 6.36 -23.79 6.20
CA ARG A 89 6.07 -24.24 4.83
C ARG A 89 4.56 -24.25 4.62
N LEU A 90 4.08 -23.31 3.82
CA LEU A 90 2.67 -23.11 3.52
C LEU A 90 2.41 -23.21 2.03
N THR A 91 1.24 -23.72 1.67
CA THR A 91 0.68 -23.58 0.33
C THR A 91 0.15 -22.15 0.11
N ILE A 92 -0.07 -21.78 -1.15
CA ILE A 92 -0.70 -20.48 -1.48
C ILE A 92 -2.06 -20.37 -0.80
N ARG A 93 -2.89 -21.43 -0.86
CA ARG A 93 -4.23 -21.44 -0.26
C ARG A 93 -4.18 -21.22 1.25
N GLU A 94 -3.28 -21.89 1.94
CA GLU A 94 -3.09 -21.70 3.39
C GLU A 94 -2.67 -20.26 3.72
N LEU A 95 -1.73 -19.69 2.96
CA LEU A 95 -1.34 -18.29 3.12
C LEU A 95 -2.54 -17.35 2.94
N VAL A 96 -3.29 -17.49 1.85
CA VAL A 96 -4.45 -16.63 1.55
C VAL A 96 -5.52 -16.77 2.63
N SER A 97 -5.69 -17.97 3.19
CA SER A 97 -6.62 -18.23 4.29
C SER A 97 -6.31 -17.44 5.56
N PHE A 98 -5.04 -17.08 5.82
CA PHE A 98 -4.70 -16.20 6.94
C PHE A 98 -5.34 -14.81 6.83
N GLY A 99 -5.65 -14.33 5.62
CA GLY A 99 -6.43 -13.11 5.44
C GLY A 99 -7.79 -13.14 6.15
N ARG A 100 -8.38 -14.32 6.33
CA ARG A 100 -9.66 -14.49 7.02
C ARG A 100 -9.54 -14.60 8.55
N PHE A 101 -8.33 -14.59 9.09
CA PHE A 101 -8.12 -14.72 10.54
C PHE A 101 -8.91 -13.73 11.41
N PRO A 102 -9.08 -12.45 11.03
CA PRO A 102 -9.90 -11.49 11.80
C PRO A 102 -11.37 -11.88 11.95
N TYR A 103 -11.87 -12.76 11.09
CA TYR A 103 -13.25 -13.24 11.08
C TYR A 103 -13.37 -14.64 11.68
N SER A 104 -12.52 -15.56 11.22
CA SER A 104 -12.59 -17.00 11.50
C SER A 104 -11.86 -17.43 12.77
N GLN A 105 -10.86 -16.64 13.22
CA GLN A 105 -9.94 -17.00 14.32
C GLN A 105 -9.30 -18.40 14.10
N GLY A 106 -9.08 -18.76 12.84
CA GLY A 106 -8.49 -20.04 12.42
C GLY A 106 -9.51 -21.13 12.00
N ASN A 107 -10.80 -20.94 12.30
CA ASN A 107 -11.87 -21.88 11.91
C ASN A 107 -12.67 -21.30 10.75
N LEU A 108 -12.25 -21.61 9.51
CA LEU A 108 -12.86 -21.05 8.31
C LEU A 108 -14.32 -21.52 8.15
N THR A 109 -15.22 -20.58 7.99
CA THR A 109 -16.61 -20.81 7.58
C THR A 109 -16.71 -21.00 6.06
N LYS A 110 -17.89 -21.38 5.56
CA LYS A 110 -18.14 -21.45 4.10
C LYS A 110 -17.99 -20.08 3.43
N GLU A 111 -18.34 -19.00 4.13
CA GLU A 111 -18.18 -17.63 3.65
C GLU A 111 -16.70 -17.24 3.57
N ASP A 112 -15.90 -17.60 4.58
CA ASP A 112 -14.45 -17.36 4.55
C ASP A 112 -13.78 -18.10 3.39
N ILE A 113 -14.19 -19.35 3.13
CA ILE A 113 -13.69 -20.15 2.00
C ILE A 113 -14.01 -19.44 0.67
N LYS A 114 -15.22 -18.89 0.52
CA LYS A 114 -15.62 -18.12 -0.66
C LYS A 114 -14.70 -16.91 -0.88
N HIS A 115 -14.42 -16.11 0.14
CA HIS A 115 -13.49 -14.99 0.03
C HIS A 115 -12.06 -15.41 -0.34
N VAL A 116 -11.61 -16.57 0.16
CA VAL A 116 -10.31 -17.14 -0.22
C VAL A 116 -10.32 -17.54 -1.71
N ASP A 117 -11.37 -18.21 -2.18
CA ASP A 117 -11.48 -18.61 -3.58
C ASP A 117 -11.54 -17.40 -4.52
N GLU A 118 -12.34 -16.39 -4.19
CA GLU A 118 -12.45 -15.14 -4.94
C GLU A 118 -11.09 -14.40 -5.01
N ALA A 119 -10.35 -14.34 -3.91
CA ALA A 119 -9.03 -13.71 -3.90
C ALA A 119 -7.99 -14.48 -4.74
N LEU A 120 -8.04 -15.82 -4.70
CA LEU A 120 -7.17 -16.67 -5.53
C LEU A 120 -7.48 -16.50 -7.02
N GLU A 121 -8.75 -16.46 -7.40
CA GLU A 121 -9.19 -16.21 -8.77
C GLU A 121 -8.78 -14.81 -9.24
N TYR A 122 -9.04 -13.78 -8.42
CA TYR A 122 -8.70 -12.39 -8.72
C TYR A 122 -7.21 -12.19 -9.00
N MET A 123 -6.35 -12.92 -8.26
CA MET A 123 -4.90 -12.91 -8.44
C MET A 123 -4.37 -13.94 -9.45
N LYS A 124 -5.26 -14.71 -10.12
CA LYS A 124 -4.92 -15.78 -11.07
C LYS A 124 -3.98 -16.82 -10.45
N LEU A 125 -4.34 -17.31 -9.28
CA LEU A 125 -3.57 -18.29 -8.51
C LEU A 125 -4.31 -19.63 -8.32
N SER A 126 -5.55 -19.74 -8.80
CA SER A 126 -6.43 -20.92 -8.61
C SER A 126 -5.77 -22.22 -9.06
N ASP A 127 -5.12 -22.23 -10.23
CA ASP A 127 -4.49 -23.44 -10.79
C ASP A 127 -3.26 -23.92 -9.99
N ILE A 128 -2.62 -23.02 -9.23
CA ILE A 128 -1.40 -23.31 -8.48
C ILE A 128 -1.58 -23.18 -6.96
N GLN A 129 -2.80 -23.06 -6.48
CA GLN A 129 -3.13 -22.77 -5.07
C GLN A 129 -2.57 -23.78 -4.05
N HIS A 130 -2.31 -25.00 -4.48
CA HIS A 130 -1.77 -26.07 -3.65
C HIS A 130 -0.24 -26.16 -3.67
N ARG A 131 0.45 -25.34 -4.49
CA ARG A 131 1.91 -25.25 -4.47
C ARG A 131 2.39 -24.53 -3.22
N TYR A 132 3.57 -24.94 -2.74
CA TYR A 132 4.20 -24.31 -1.59
C TYR A 132 4.86 -22.97 -1.97
N LEU A 133 4.94 -22.05 -1.00
CA LEU A 133 5.49 -20.70 -1.21
C LEU A 133 6.98 -20.70 -1.59
N ASP A 134 7.74 -21.71 -1.18
CA ASP A 134 9.15 -21.91 -1.51
C ASP A 134 9.37 -22.39 -2.96
N GLU A 135 8.33 -22.86 -3.63
CA GLU A 135 8.34 -23.31 -5.03
C GLU A 135 7.95 -22.21 -6.04
N LEU A 136 7.64 -21.01 -5.54
CA LEU A 136 7.10 -19.92 -6.35
C LEU A 136 8.20 -18.97 -6.86
N SER A 137 7.97 -18.41 -8.06
CA SER A 137 8.72 -17.24 -8.49
C SER A 137 8.41 -16.02 -7.61
N GLY A 138 9.27 -15.02 -7.59
CA GLY A 138 9.05 -13.79 -6.83
C GLY A 138 7.69 -13.14 -7.12
N GLY A 139 7.31 -13.07 -8.40
CA GLY A 139 6.01 -12.51 -8.81
C GLY A 139 4.81 -13.34 -8.38
N GLN A 140 4.92 -14.69 -8.41
CA GLN A 140 3.87 -15.57 -7.90
C GLN A 140 3.71 -15.42 -6.38
N LYS A 141 4.84 -15.37 -5.67
CA LYS A 141 4.87 -15.19 -4.22
C LYS A 141 4.26 -13.84 -3.82
N GLN A 142 4.61 -12.76 -4.51
CA GLN A 142 4.03 -11.44 -4.26
C GLN A 142 2.52 -11.43 -4.51
N ARG A 143 2.04 -12.03 -5.59
CA ARG A 143 0.60 -12.19 -5.84
C ARG A 143 -0.11 -12.97 -4.74
N ALA A 144 0.52 -14.01 -4.18
CA ALA A 144 -0.04 -14.77 -3.07
C ALA A 144 -0.19 -13.91 -1.79
N TYR A 145 0.79 -13.07 -1.47
CA TYR A 145 0.68 -12.12 -0.35
C TYR A 145 -0.41 -11.06 -0.58
N ILE A 146 -0.53 -10.54 -1.80
CA ILE A 146 -1.61 -9.59 -2.13
C ILE A 146 -2.97 -10.30 -2.08
N ALA A 147 -3.08 -11.55 -2.55
CA ALA A 147 -4.30 -12.35 -2.41
C ALA A 147 -4.73 -12.51 -0.95
N MET A 148 -3.79 -12.75 -0.03
CA MET A 148 -4.07 -12.79 1.42
C MET A 148 -4.68 -11.48 1.92
N VAL A 149 -4.13 -10.33 1.48
CA VAL A 149 -4.67 -9.01 1.84
C VAL A 149 -6.06 -8.79 1.24
N ILE A 150 -6.29 -9.21 0.00
CA ILE A 150 -7.60 -9.12 -0.67
C ILE A 150 -8.63 -10.01 0.04
N ALA A 151 -8.26 -11.24 0.40
CA ALA A 151 -9.14 -12.17 1.11
C ALA A 151 -9.61 -11.63 2.47
N GLN A 152 -8.86 -10.72 3.09
CA GLN A 152 -9.27 -10.03 4.32
C GLN A 152 -10.50 -9.14 4.12
N ASP A 153 -10.80 -8.75 2.88
CA ASP A 153 -11.97 -7.96 2.45
C ASP A 153 -12.18 -6.66 3.25
N THR A 154 -11.10 -5.94 3.48
CA THR A 154 -11.13 -4.65 4.19
C THR A 154 -11.47 -3.50 3.24
N GLU A 155 -11.92 -2.37 3.79
CA GLU A 155 -12.18 -1.15 3.04
C GLU A 155 -10.88 -0.40 2.67
N TYR A 156 -9.88 -0.45 3.56
CA TYR A 156 -8.57 0.17 3.38
C TYR A 156 -7.51 -0.90 3.19
N VAL A 157 -6.76 -0.82 2.10
CA VAL A 157 -5.67 -1.74 1.73
C VAL A 157 -4.37 -0.95 1.70
N LEU A 158 -3.46 -1.24 2.60
CA LEU A 158 -2.16 -0.59 2.71
C LEU A 158 -1.06 -1.53 2.20
N LEU A 159 -0.21 -1.05 1.29
CA LEU A 159 0.83 -1.87 0.68
C LEU A 159 2.17 -1.12 0.74
N ASP A 160 3.14 -1.72 1.43
CA ASP A 160 4.49 -1.17 1.54
C ASP A 160 5.38 -1.80 0.48
N GLU A 161 5.71 -1.04 -0.56
CA GLU A 161 6.55 -1.43 -1.70
C GLU A 161 6.10 -2.75 -2.38
N PRO A 162 4.84 -2.87 -2.84
CA PRO A 162 4.30 -4.11 -3.35
C PRO A 162 4.93 -4.57 -4.68
N LEU A 163 5.70 -3.71 -5.34
CA LEU A 163 6.35 -3.98 -6.63
C LEU A 163 7.82 -4.39 -6.51
N ASN A 164 8.38 -4.40 -5.30
CA ASN A 164 9.79 -4.73 -5.09
C ASN A 164 10.12 -6.16 -5.56
N ASN A 165 11.28 -6.30 -6.19
CA ASN A 165 11.80 -7.56 -6.74
C ASN A 165 10.91 -8.19 -7.84
N LEU A 166 10.06 -7.40 -8.48
CA LEU A 166 9.26 -7.81 -9.62
C LEU A 166 9.86 -7.28 -10.92
N ASP A 167 9.72 -8.03 -11.99
CA ASP A 167 9.95 -7.52 -13.33
C ASP A 167 8.82 -6.56 -13.75
N MET A 168 9.03 -5.84 -14.82
CA MET A 168 8.10 -4.82 -15.33
C MET A 168 6.72 -5.41 -15.65
N LYS A 169 6.66 -6.61 -16.24
CA LYS A 169 5.41 -7.27 -16.62
C LYS A 169 4.54 -7.54 -15.37
N HIS A 170 5.14 -8.15 -14.34
CA HIS A 170 4.44 -8.47 -13.11
C HIS A 170 4.05 -7.21 -12.33
N SER A 171 4.90 -6.16 -12.35
CA SER A 171 4.58 -4.86 -11.73
C SER A 171 3.35 -4.21 -12.38
N VAL A 172 3.28 -4.18 -13.71
CA VAL A 172 2.12 -3.67 -14.46
C VAL A 172 0.85 -4.51 -14.14
N GLU A 173 0.97 -5.84 -14.09
CA GLU A 173 -0.17 -6.71 -13.74
C GLU A 173 -0.71 -6.39 -12.35
N ILE A 174 0.17 -6.21 -11.34
CA ILE A 174 -0.23 -5.85 -9.98
C ILE A 174 -0.92 -4.48 -9.95
N MET A 175 -0.34 -3.47 -10.58
CA MET A 175 -0.94 -2.13 -10.59
C MET A 175 -2.33 -2.13 -11.24
N LYS A 176 -2.52 -2.89 -12.33
CA LYS A 176 -3.84 -3.09 -12.95
C LYS A 176 -4.84 -3.76 -12.00
N ILE A 177 -4.39 -4.76 -11.23
CA ILE A 177 -5.22 -5.41 -10.21
C ILE A 177 -5.61 -4.41 -9.11
N LEU A 178 -4.66 -3.63 -8.59
CA LEU A 178 -4.93 -2.62 -7.57
C LEU A 178 -5.89 -1.53 -8.08
N ARG A 179 -5.76 -1.12 -9.35
CA ARG A 179 -6.71 -0.19 -9.98
C ARG A 179 -8.13 -0.77 -9.99
N ARG A 180 -8.28 -2.02 -10.41
CA ARG A 180 -9.56 -2.73 -10.40
C ARG A 180 -10.17 -2.86 -9.00
N LEU A 181 -9.37 -3.08 -7.95
CA LEU A 181 -9.87 -3.09 -6.55
C LEU A 181 -10.57 -1.77 -6.19
N VAL A 182 -10.05 -0.67 -6.70
CA VAL A 182 -10.65 0.65 -6.47
C VAL A 182 -11.87 0.86 -7.37
N ASP A 183 -11.74 0.63 -8.66
CA ASP A 183 -12.77 0.95 -9.65
C ASP A 183 -13.99 0.02 -9.55
N GLU A 184 -13.77 -1.29 -9.33
CA GLU A 184 -14.83 -2.30 -9.31
C GLU A 184 -15.39 -2.55 -7.89
N LEU A 185 -14.53 -2.49 -6.86
CA LEU A 185 -14.90 -2.84 -5.48
C LEU A 185 -14.93 -1.65 -4.51
N GLY A 186 -14.65 -0.43 -4.99
CA GLY A 186 -14.69 0.79 -4.19
C GLY A 186 -13.69 0.81 -3.02
N LYS A 187 -12.65 -0.03 -3.07
CA LYS A 187 -11.62 -0.08 -2.02
C LYS A 187 -10.77 1.20 -2.03
N THR A 188 -10.17 1.52 -0.90
CA THR A 188 -9.17 2.59 -0.78
C THR A 188 -7.80 1.92 -0.70
N VAL A 189 -6.93 2.22 -1.64
CA VAL A 189 -5.59 1.64 -1.70
C VAL A 189 -4.54 2.69 -1.40
N ILE A 190 -3.63 2.41 -0.48
CA ILE A 190 -2.51 3.29 -0.12
C ILE A 190 -1.23 2.52 -0.35
N LEU A 191 -0.34 3.03 -1.20
CA LEU A 191 0.91 2.35 -1.51
C LEU A 191 2.13 3.24 -1.21
N VAL A 192 3.20 2.61 -0.75
CA VAL A 192 4.55 3.16 -0.89
C VAL A 192 5.12 2.64 -2.22
N ILE A 193 5.58 3.53 -3.07
CA ILE A 193 6.12 3.18 -4.39
C ILE A 193 7.37 4.01 -4.69
N HIS A 194 8.36 3.38 -5.34
CA HIS A 194 9.61 4.04 -5.73
C HIS A 194 9.57 4.59 -7.15
N ASP A 195 8.88 3.91 -8.04
CA ASP A 195 8.77 4.31 -9.44
C ASP A 195 7.70 5.39 -9.61
N ILE A 196 8.16 6.59 -9.98
CA ILE A 196 7.30 7.77 -10.16
C ILE A 196 6.32 7.56 -11.31
N ASN A 197 6.72 6.84 -12.36
CA ASN A 197 5.86 6.61 -13.51
C ASN A 197 4.70 5.67 -13.18
N PHE A 198 4.91 4.65 -12.34
CA PHE A 198 3.80 3.87 -11.80
C PHE A 198 2.87 4.72 -10.93
N ALA A 199 3.42 5.60 -10.08
CA ALA A 199 2.61 6.51 -9.29
C ALA A 199 1.79 7.45 -10.19
N SER A 200 2.41 8.03 -11.21
CA SER A 200 1.76 8.93 -12.17
C SER A 200 0.63 8.26 -12.95
N CYS A 201 0.86 7.03 -13.45
CA CYS A 201 -0.09 6.35 -14.34
C CYS A 201 -1.27 5.68 -13.60
N TYR A 202 -1.12 5.34 -12.33
CA TYR A 202 -2.11 4.50 -11.64
C TYR A 202 -2.76 5.14 -10.43
N SER A 203 -2.19 6.22 -9.86
CA SER A 203 -2.75 6.86 -8.67
C SER A 203 -3.82 7.89 -9.02
N ASP A 204 -4.68 8.17 -8.06
CA ASP A 204 -5.60 9.31 -8.08
C ASP A 204 -5.05 10.46 -7.25
N TYR A 205 -4.24 10.14 -6.22
CA TYR A 205 -3.68 11.08 -5.26
C TYR A 205 -2.25 10.69 -4.93
N ILE A 206 -1.38 11.66 -4.81
CA ILE A 206 0.04 11.44 -4.50
C ILE A 206 0.43 12.28 -3.30
N VAL A 207 1.24 11.70 -2.41
CA VAL A 207 1.87 12.38 -1.28
C VAL A 207 3.37 12.29 -1.46
N GLY A 208 4.00 13.44 -1.69
CA GLY A 208 5.45 13.57 -1.83
C GLY A 208 6.11 13.81 -0.48
N LEU A 209 6.98 12.88 -0.06
CA LEU A 209 7.72 12.97 1.21
C LEU A 209 9.20 13.18 0.96
N LYS A 210 9.82 14.00 1.86
CA LYS A 210 11.26 14.21 1.93
C LYS A 210 11.67 14.54 3.36
N ASP A 211 12.74 13.94 3.84
CA ASP A 211 13.31 14.19 5.17
C ASP A 211 12.27 14.13 6.32
N GLY A 212 11.34 13.18 6.23
CA GLY A 212 10.30 12.97 7.23
C GLY A 212 9.11 13.92 7.15
N LYS A 213 9.04 14.79 6.16
CA LYS A 213 7.96 15.79 5.98
C LYS A 213 7.21 15.55 4.68
N VAL A 214 5.94 15.94 4.65
CA VAL A 214 5.20 16.10 3.40
C VAL A 214 5.66 17.38 2.74
N VAL A 215 6.16 17.27 1.53
CA VAL A 215 6.58 18.40 0.69
C VAL A 215 5.38 18.95 -0.06
N SER A 216 4.59 18.05 -0.63
CA SER A 216 3.36 18.37 -1.36
C SER A 216 2.46 17.14 -1.40
N ASP A 217 1.16 17.35 -1.44
CA ASP A 217 0.16 16.32 -1.65
C ASP A 217 -0.99 16.84 -2.50
N GLY A 218 -1.57 15.99 -3.34
CA GLY A 218 -2.61 16.40 -4.27
C GLY A 218 -2.88 15.38 -5.36
N ASN A 219 -3.62 15.80 -6.38
CA ASN A 219 -3.86 15.00 -7.58
C ASN A 219 -2.61 14.92 -8.48
N ILE A 220 -2.68 14.16 -9.56
CA ILE A 220 -1.56 13.92 -10.46
C ILE A 220 -0.99 15.23 -11.03
N ASP A 221 -1.84 16.17 -11.45
CA ASP A 221 -1.40 17.44 -12.06
C ASP A 221 -0.70 18.36 -11.08
N GLU A 222 -1.10 18.30 -9.80
CA GLU A 222 -0.51 19.10 -8.73
C GLU A 222 0.87 18.58 -8.31
N ILE A 223 1.12 17.27 -8.43
CA ILE A 223 2.35 16.64 -7.94
C ILE A 223 3.32 16.31 -9.08
N ILE A 224 2.83 15.77 -10.20
CA ILE A 224 3.66 15.37 -11.34
C ILE A 224 3.93 16.59 -12.21
N ASN A 225 4.77 17.45 -11.70
CA ASN A 225 5.31 18.61 -12.38
C ASN A 225 6.76 18.85 -11.97
N LYS A 226 7.50 19.53 -12.81
CA LYS A 226 8.95 19.73 -12.62
C LYS A 226 9.31 20.38 -11.27
N PRO A 227 8.73 21.52 -10.85
CA PRO A 227 9.10 22.16 -9.59
C PRO A 227 8.90 21.28 -8.36
N VAL A 228 7.78 20.56 -8.28
CA VAL A 228 7.46 19.71 -7.12
C VAL A 228 8.37 18.48 -7.08
N LEU A 229 8.58 17.81 -8.21
CA LEU A 229 9.47 16.64 -8.26
C LEU A 229 10.93 17.00 -7.98
N GLU A 230 11.43 18.14 -8.49
CA GLU A 230 12.77 18.63 -8.17
C GLU A 230 12.93 18.93 -6.68
N GLN A 231 11.90 19.48 -6.04
CA GLN A 231 11.91 19.72 -4.59
C GLN A 231 11.95 18.40 -3.80
N ILE A 232 11.18 17.37 -4.22
CA ILE A 232 11.13 16.08 -3.55
C ILE A 232 12.46 15.33 -3.71
N TYR A 233 13.00 15.25 -4.93
CA TYR A 233 14.11 14.33 -5.27
C TYR A 233 15.49 14.99 -5.39
N ASN A 234 15.58 16.34 -5.41
CA ASN A 234 16.81 17.10 -5.66
C ASN A 234 17.50 16.74 -6.99
N MET A 235 16.73 16.48 -8.03
CA MET A 235 17.23 16.19 -9.37
C MET A 235 16.30 16.78 -10.43
N SER A 236 16.80 17.01 -11.65
CA SER A 236 15.99 17.56 -12.73
C SER A 236 15.06 16.51 -13.35
N PHE A 237 13.88 16.95 -13.76
CA PHE A 237 12.88 16.15 -14.45
C PHE A 237 12.41 16.85 -15.71
N ASN A 238 12.18 16.07 -16.76
CA ASN A 238 11.34 16.45 -17.88
C ASN A 238 10.02 15.66 -17.79
N ILE A 239 8.90 16.32 -18.03
CA ILE A 239 7.57 15.71 -17.98
C ILE A 239 7.02 15.72 -19.39
N GLU A 240 6.65 14.55 -19.88
CA GLU A 240 6.06 14.34 -21.20
C GLU A 240 4.66 13.76 -21.06
N ASP A 241 3.69 14.33 -21.78
CA ASP A 241 2.32 13.80 -21.82
C ASP A 241 2.22 12.74 -22.95
N ILE A 242 2.01 11.48 -22.56
CA ILE A 242 1.89 10.35 -23.48
C ILE A 242 0.58 9.61 -23.18
N GLU A 243 -0.32 9.54 -24.14
CA GLU A 243 -1.62 8.83 -24.03
C GLU A 243 -2.39 9.19 -22.72
N ASN A 244 -2.49 10.48 -22.43
CA ASN A 244 -3.11 11.04 -21.21
C ASN A 244 -2.40 10.67 -19.88
N ASN A 245 -1.18 10.17 -19.94
CA ASN A 245 -0.36 9.93 -18.75
C ASN A 245 0.85 10.87 -18.75
N LYS A 246 1.20 11.41 -17.59
CA LYS A 246 2.43 12.18 -17.40
C LYS A 246 3.59 11.23 -17.13
N ILE A 247 4.55 11.20 -18.05
CA ILE A 247 5.75 10.38 -17.95
C ILE A 247 6.92 11.24 -17.51
N CYS A 248 7.54 10.84 -16.41
CA CYS A 248 8.70 11.52 -15.85
C CYS A 248 9.98 10.96 -16.49
N VAL A 249 10.75 11.82 -17.17
CA VAL A 249 12.05 11.50 -17.75
C VAL A 249 13.14 12.14 -16.90
N TYR A 250 14.05 11.33 -16.36
CA TYR A 250 15.09 11.76 -15.40
C TYR A 250 16.48 11.14 -15.68
N TYR A 251 16.71 10.67 -16.91
CA TYR A 251 17.97 10.03 -17.32
C TYR A 251 18.92 11.00 -18.05
N THR A 252 18.64 12.30 -18.04
CA THR A 252 19.43 13.33 -18.77
C THR A 252 20.36 14.08 -17.83
#